data_b7c0abfd33f72f0f39bc744286ad58c0
#
_entry.id   b7c0abfd33f72f0f39bc744286ad58c0
#
_cell.length_a   1.000
_cell.length_b   1.000
_cell.length_c   1.000
_cell.angle_alpha   90.00
_cell.angle_beta   90.00
_cell.angle_gamma   90.00
#
_symmetry.space_group_name_H-M   'P 1'
#
loop_
_entity.id
_entity.type
_entity.pdbx_description
1 polymer ?
#
loop_
_entity_poly.entity_id
_entity_poly.type
_entity_poly.pdbx_seq_one_letter_code
_entity_poly.pdbx_strand_id
1 'polypeptide(L)'
;MTLAIRLCVCIRSQYDAVHMPGKPSVMSDSGNILVTMTNTQEPQNTNTSGALAVAKAAAGLKLYDTASHAVSSFTPIKPGQVGIYVCGATVQSSPHIGHIRAAAAFDVVRRWFERLGYKVTFVRNVTDIDDKILDKAAAAGQQWWERAYIYEREFTEAYSKLGVEPPTYEPRATGHMIDMIDLIKKIIDNGHAYVVRDTDGNPTGNVYFDVASWPHYGELTHQKQTAVSDAASEVTDAMGPSVDNAGNDKYNPVDPADMSPDKHDPRDFALWKAPKDSDPLDARWNTPFGTGRPGWHIECSAMSHRYLKDMFDIHGGGLDLRFPHHENEMAQKRAAGYDSAARWMHSAWVTAKGEKMSKSLGNGLSVPAVLAEHSAWVVRYALGSVQYRSMLEWSDQTLAEAQSADFVAAMNDDINVSGASAAIFTAIRSGNTLLSKLADRADSDVAKAAGREALVNVRAMLDTLGLDPLAEPWVSDGAAGGAAGAGADSAEHDALDKLVSEQLAERAEARKAKDFARADAIRDALGAAGIAIEDGPQGSTWSLK
;
A
#
# COMPACT_ATOMS: atom_id res chain seq x y z
N MET A 1 19.12 7.78 -2.63
CA MET A 1 19.03 6.52 -1.87
C MET A 1 20.28 6.27 -1.04
N THR A 2 21.45 6.12 -1.63
CA THR A 2 22.73 5.94 -0.91
C THR A 2 23.01 7.01 0.17
N LEU A 3 22.52 8.24 -0.01
CA LEU A 3 22.73 9.34 0.94
C LEU A 3 21.88 9.23 2.22
N ALA A 4 20.63 8.79 2.12
CA ALA A 4 19.74 8.58 3.29
C ALA A 4 20.24 7.40 4.14
N ILE A 5 20.67 6.33 3.48
CA ILE A 5 21.27 5.16 4.15
C ILE A 5 22.61 5.56 4.81
N ARG A 6 23.44 6.39 4.18
CA ARG A 6 24.68 6.89 4.78
C ARG A 6 24.41 7.75 6.03
N LEU A 7 23.39 8.59 6.04
CA LEU A 7 23.02 9.37 7.24
C LEU A 7 22.62 8.44 8.39
N CYS A 8 21.77 7.45 8.11
CA CYS A 8 21.34 6.47 9.11
C CYS A 8 22.50 5.60 9.61
N VAL A 9 23.40 5.15 8.73
CA VAL A 9 24.55 4.30 9.08
C VAL A 9 25.60 5.09 9.86
N CYS A 10 25.95 6.32 9.44
CA CYS A 10 26.91 7.15 10.19
C CYS A 10 26.42 7.50 11.59
N ILE A 11 25.12 7.80 11.76
CA ILE A 11 24.57 8.14 13.08
C ILE A 11 24.46 6.88 13.95
N ARG A 12 24.15 5.70 13.39
CA ARG A 12 24.15 4.43 14.11
C ARG A 12 25.56 4.08 14.62
N SER A 13 26.58 4.18 13.76
CA SER A 13 27.99 3.94 14.15
C SER A 13 28.44 4.85 15.29
N GLN A 14 28.01 6.12 15.31
CA GLN A 14 28.32 7.04 16.40
C GLN A 14 27.47 6.79 17.67
N TYR A 15 26.24 6.25 17.51
CA TYR A 15 25.38 5.89 18.64
C TYR A 15 25.90 4.66 19.37
N ASP A 16 26.32 3.63 18.64
CA ASP A 16 26.87 2.38 19.20
C ASP A 16 28.24 2.61 19.90
N ALA A 17 29.00 3.59 19.44
CA ALA A 17 30.29 3.97 20.08
C ALA A 17 30.12 4.68 21.44
N VAL A 18 28.94 5.24 21.71
CA VAL A 18 28.65 6.01 22.95
C VAL A 18 27.93 5.16 24.03
N HIS A 19 27.38 4.00 23.66
CA HIS A 19 26.58 3.13 24.56
C HIS A 19 27.13 1.69 24.57
N MET A 20 28.36 1.49 25.08
CA MET A 20 28.83 0.19 25.56
C MET A 20 28.65 0.14 27.09
N PRO A 21 27.61 -0.52 27.65
CA PRO A 21 27.61 -0.89 29.05
C PRO A 21 28.58 -2.06 29.27
N GLY A 22 29.39 -1.96 30.31
CA GLY A 22 30.34 -3.00 30.70
C GLY A 22 29.67 -4.36 30.82
N LYS A 23 30.37 -5.41 30.44
CA LYS A 23 29.95 -6.81 30.55
C LYS A 23 29.52 -7.12 31.99
N PRO A 24 28.34 -7.69 32.21
CA PRO A 24 28.05 -8.29 33.52
C PRO A 24 28.74 -9.65 33.59
N SER A 25 29.49 -9.85 34.69
CA SER A 25 29.99 -11.15 35.10
C SER A 25 28.84 -12.06 35.52
N VAL A 26 28.84 -13.28 34.98
CA VAL A 26 27.92 -14.34 35.35
C VAL A 26 28.22 -14.79 36.76
N MET A 27 27.25 -14.68 37.67
CA MET A 27 27.15 -15.52 38.88
C MET A 27 25.76 -16.14 38.93
N SER A 28 25.76 -17.47 38.95
CA SER A 28 24.62 -18.32 39.24
C SER A 28 24.19 -18.15 40.70
N ASP A 29 22.92 -17.93 40.98
CA ASP A 29 22.26 -18.68 42.05
C ASP A 29 20.72 -18.62 41.94
N SER A 30 20.14 -19.74 42.28
CA SER A 30 18.71 -20.04 42.29
C SER A 30 18.05 -19.43 43.52
N GLY A 31 16.96 -18.69 43.35
CA GLY A 31 16.13 -18.22 44.46
C GLY A 31 14.84 -17.52 44.01
N ASN A 32 13.70 -18.14 44.30
CA ASN A 32 12.37 -17.59 44.15
C ASN A 32 12.23 -16.22 44.81
N ILE A 33 11.89 -15.19 44.08
CA ILE A 33 11.45 -13.92 44.63
C ILE A 33 10.10 -13.54 44.06
N LEU A 34 9.14 -13.47 44.97
CA LEU A 34 7.81 -12.88 44.81
C LEU A 34 7.99 -11.38 44.49
N VAL A 35 7.64 -10.93 43.32
CA VAL A 35 7.69 -9.50 42.97
C VAL A 35 6.36 -8.85 43.36
N THR A 36 6.36 -8.13 44.46
CA THR A 36 5.34 -7.15 44.81
C THR A 36 5.46 -5.96 43.84
N MET A 37 4.40 -5.70 43.07
CA MET A 37 4.33 -4.49 42.26
C MET A 37 4.22 -3.25 43.15
N THR A 38 5.30 -2.54 43.30
CA THR A 38 5.28 -1.15 43.75
C THR A 38 5.10 -0.23 42.58
N ASN A 39 4.06 0.57 42.67
CA ASN A 39 3.66 1.60 41.72
C ASN A 39 4.76 2.69 41.65
N THR A 40 5.69 2.60 40.71
CA THR A 40 6.61 3.69 40.40
C THR A 40 6.00 4.53 39.30
N GLN A 41 5.62 5.75 39.66
CA GLN A 41 5.22 6.82 38.75
C GLN A 41 6.26 6.94 37.63
N GLU A 42 5.84 6.72 36.40
CA GLU A 42 6.60 7.13 35.21
C GLU A 42 6.86 8.65 35.25
N PRO A 43 8.05 9.12 34.90
CA PRO A 43 8.27 10.55 34.77
C PRO A 43 7.41 11.07 33.61
N GLN A 44 6.42 11.86 33.94
CA GLN A 44 5.64 12.67 32.95
C GLN A 44 6.58 13.68 32.32
N ASN A 45 7.29 13.25 31.28
CA ASN A 45 7.97 14.17 30.39
C ASN A 45 6.97 14.59 29.31
N THR A 46 6.12 15.52 29.65
CA THR A 46 5.16 16.16 28.75
C THR A 46 5.92 17.00 27.75
N ASN A 47 6.20 16.44 26.58
CA ASN A 47 6.61 17.20 25.41
C ASN A 47 5.37 17.93 24.87
N THR A 48 4.92 18.94 25.62
CA THR A 48 3.73 19.74 25.34
C THR A 48 3.78 20.41 23.96
N SER A 49 4.98 20.72 23.47
CA SER A 49 5.14 21.32 22.14
C SER A 49 4.84 20.34 21.00
N GLY A 50 5.24 19.06 21.14
CA GLY A 50 4.95 18.03 20.16
C GLY A 50 3.46 17.68 20.11
N ALA A 51 2.81 17.53 21.25
CA ALA A 51 1.37 17.26 21.33
C ALA A 51 0.53 18.41 20.71
N LEU A 52 0.95 19.66 20.95
CA LEU A 52 0.29 20.84 20.36
C LEU A 52 0.48 20.91 18.85
N ALA A 53 1.67 20.53 18.33
CA ALA A 53 1.94 20.48 16.90
C ALA A 53 1.10 19.38 16.21
N VAL A 54 0.96 18.21 16.81
CA VAL A 54 0.09 17.12 16.30
C VAL A 54 -1.37 17.54 16.29
N ALA A 55 -1.88 18.15 17.36
CA ALA A 55 -3.26 18.65 17.40
C ALA A 55 -3.53 19.72 16.34
N LYS A 56 -2.57 20.62 16.10
CA LYS A 56 -2.66 21.65 15.06
C LYS A 56 -2.60 21.02 13.65
N ALA A 57 -1.78 20.00 13.45
CA ALA A 57 -1.71 19.26 12.19
C ALA A 57 -3.03 18.53 11.92
N ALA A 58 -3.59 17.86 12.92
CA ALA A 58 -4.88 17.17 12.79
C ALA A 58 -6.02 18.14 12.40
N ALA A 59 -6.03 19.34 12.94
CA ALA A 59 -7.03 20.38 12.61
C ALA A 59 -6.91 20.91 11.16
N GLY A 60 -5.75 20.73 10.51
CA GLY A 60 -5.49 21.18 9.13
C GLY A 60 -5.71 20.10 8.06
N LEU A 61 -6.08 18.87 8.45
CA LEU A 61 -6.22 17.76 7.50
C LEU A 61 -7.39 18.00 6.54
N LYS A 62 -7.10 17.95 5.26
CA LYS A 62 -8.08 17.97 4.18
C LYS A 62 -7.94 16.68 3.36
N LEU A 63 -9.05 16.16 2.88
CA LEU A 63 -9.10 14.97 2.03
C LEU A 63 -10.03 15.21 0.85
N TYR A 64 -9.68 14.66 -0.28
CA TYR A 64 -10.56 14.56 -1.43
C TYR A 64 -11.66 13.53 -1.15
N ASP A 65 -12.84 13.81 -1.64
CA ASP A 65 -13.97 12.89 -1.61
C ASP A 65 -14.52 12.72 -3.03
N THR A 66 -14.59 11.46 -3.48
CA THR A 66 -15.08 11.14 -4.82
C THR A 66 -16.57 11.46 -4.98
N ALA A 67 -17.37 11.34 -3.91
CA ALA A 67 -18.80 11.63 -4.00
C ALA A 67 -19.09 13.12 -4.20
N SER A 68 -18.30 14.01 -3.57
CA SER A 68 -18.46 15.46 -3.72
C SER A 68 -17.55 16.09 -4.77
N HIS A 69 -16.61 15.33 -5.34
CA HIS A 69 -15.54 15.80 -6.24
C HIS A 69 -14.75 16.99 -5.68
N ALA A 70 -14.60 17.06 -4.36
CA ALA A 70 -13.98 18.20 -3.68
C ALA A 70 -13.01 17.79 -2.59
N VAL A 71 -11.98 18.62 -2.38
CA VAL A 71 -11.11 18.54 -1.20
C VAL A 71 -11.76 19.36 -0.08
N SER A 72 -12.03 18.73 1.04
CA SER A 72 -12.66 19.38 2.20
C SER A 72 -11.99 18.96 3.51
N SER A 73 -12.17 19.77 4.55
CA SER A 73 -11.65 19.47 5.88
C SER A 73 -12.18 18.14 6.40
N PHE A 74 -11.31 17.34 6.98
CA PHE A 74 -11.68 16.07 7.58
C PHE A 74 -12.15 16.29 9.02
N THR A 75 -13.31 15.73 9.35
CA THR A 75 -13.83 15.65 10.70
C THR A 75 -14.27 14.21 10.95
N PRO A 76 -13.70 13.50 11.94
CA PRO A 76 -14.08 12.12 12.21
C PRO A 76 -15.50 12.05 12.78
N ILE A 77 -16.23 10.98 12.44
CA ILE A 77 -17.57 10.72 12.98
C ILE A 77 -17.51 10.56 14.51
N LYS A 78 -16.49 9.88 15.00
CA LYS A 78 -16.23 9.72 16.44
C LYS A 78 -14.94 10.44 16.81
N PRO A 79 -14.95 11.41 17.73
CA PRO A 79 -13.76 12.12 18.13
C PRO A 79 -12.60 11.18 18.50
N GLY A 80 -11.42 11.40 17.93
CA GLY A 80 -10.23 10.62 18.18
C GLY A 80 -10.20 9.21 17.55
N GLN A 81 -11.21 8.83 16.77
CA GLN A 81 -11.29 7.52 16.10
C GLN A 81 -11.57 7.70 14.62
N VAL A 82 -11.04 6.80 13.80
CA VAL A 82 -11.29 6.77 12.35
C VAL A 82 -11.57 5.34 11.93
N GLY A 83 -12.70 5.11 11.28
CA GLY A 83 -13.07 3.84 10.65
C GLY A 83 -12.78 3.88 9.15
N ILE A 84 -11.95 2.96 8.67
CA ILE A 84 -11.60 2.85 7.26
C ILE A 84 -11.94 1.45 6.77
N TYR A 85 -12.74 1.35 5.70
CA TYR A 85 -12.95 0.12 4.97
C TYR A 85 -12.30 0.22 3.60
N VAL A 86 -11.53 -0.77 3.22
CA VAL A 86 -10.91 -0.85 1.88
C VAL A 86 -11.32 -2.16 1.22
N CYS A 87 -11.90 -2.07 0.04
CA CYS A 87 -12.19 -3.25 -0.76
C CYS A 87 -10.89 -3.98 -1.10
N GLY A 88 -10.83 -5.23 -0.66
CA GLY A 88 -9.68 -6.10 -0.86
C GLY A 88 -9.71 -6.84 -2.19
N ALA A 89 -8.81 -7.79 -2.35
CA ALA A 89 -8.65 -8.51 -3.60
C ALA A 89 -9.63 -9.69 -3.73
N THR A 90 -10.09 -9.94 -4.96
CA THR A 90 -10.62 -11.23 -5.36
C THR A 90 -9.44 -12.18 -5.57
N VAL A 91 -9.30 -13.18 -4.71
CA VAL A 91 -8.13 -14.06 -4.65
C VAL A 91 -8.19 -15.18 -5.68
N GLN A 92 -8.32 -14.80 -6.94
CA GLN A 92 -8.46 -15.68 -8.09
C GLN A 92 -7.13 -16.09 -8.74
N SER A 93 -6.06 -15.35 -8.49
CA SER A 93 -4.71 -15.53 -9.08
C SER A 93 -3.70 -14.62 -8.40
N SER A 94 -2.39 -14.85 -8.61
CA SER A 94 -1.28 -14.10 -8.01
C SER A 94 -1.43 -12.58 -8.13
N PRO A 95 -0.98 -11.81 -7.13
CA PRO A 95 -1.00 -10.35 -7.17
C PRO A 95 -0.04 -9.79 -8.23
N HIS A 96 -0.41 -8.66 -8.80
CA HIS A 96 0.49 -7.82 -9.60
C HIS A 96 0.62 -6.43 -8.97
N ILE A 97 1.60 -5.66 -9.39
CA ILE A 97 1.94 -4.35 -8.83
C ILE A 97 0.74 -3.40 -8.76
N GLY A 98 -0.16 -3.44 -9.74
CA GLY A 98 -1.39 -2.64 -9.74
C GLY A 98 -2.32 -2.93 -8.54
N HIS A 99 -2.42 -4.19 -8.09
CA HIS A 99 -3.18 -4.52 -6.88
C HIS A 99 -2.53 -3.93 -5.63
N ILE A 100 -1.20 -3.95 -5.56
CA ILE A 100 -0.46 -3.48 -4.39
C ILE A 100 -0.48 -1.94 -4.28
N ARG A 101 -0.63 -1.23 -5.40
CA ARG A 101 -0.70 0.24 -5.42
C ARG A 101 -1.77 0.78 -4.47
N ALA A 102 -2.99 0.26 -4.55
CA ALA A 102 -4.08 0.68 -3.68
C ALA A 102 -3.78 0.34 -2.20
N ALA A 103 -3.29 -0.88 -1.93
CA ALA A 103 -2.93 -1.29 -0.57
C ALA A 103 -1.85 -0.38 0.03
N ALA A 104 -0.80 -0.05 -0.73
CA ALA A 104 0.26 0.86 -0.30
C ALA A 104 -0.26 2.28 -0.04
N ALA A 105 -1.15 2.79 -0.90
CA ALA A 105 -1.74 4.12 -0.73
C ALA A 105 -2.58 4.21 0.57
N PHE A 106 -3.45 3.23 0.82
CA PHE A 106 -4.26 3.22 2.04
C PHE A 106 -3.47 2.89 3.31
N ASP A 107 -2.34 2.20 3.20
CA ASP A 107 -1.40 2.04 4.30
C ASP A 107 -0.78 3.39 4.72
N VAL A 108 -0.43 4.25 3.75
CA VAL A 108 0.04 5.61 4.03
C VAL A 108 -1.06 6.46 4.66
N VAL A 109 -2.30 6.37 4.16
CA VAL A 109 -3.47 7.05 4.76
C VAL A 109 -3.64 6.64 6.22
N ARG A 110 -3.63 5.32 6.50
CA ARG A 110 -3.72 4.78 7.86
C ARG A 110 -2.62 5.32 8.76
N ARG A 111 -1.35 5.19 8.36
CA ARG A 111 -0.18 5.67 9.13
C ARG A 111 -0.25 7.16 9.41
N TRP A 112 -0.76 7.95 8.46
CA TRP A 112 -0.93 9.38 8.68
C TRP A 112 -1.97 9.67 9.76
N PHE A 113 -3.13 9.01 9.74
CA PHE A 113 -4.12 9.14 10.82
C PHE A 113 -3.57 8.72 12.18
N GLU A 114 -2.86 7.60 12.25
CA GLU A 114 -2.21 7.14 13.48
C GLU A 114 -1.16 8.16 13.98
N ARG A 115 -0.40 8.74 13.06
CA ARG A 115 0.56 9.80 13.36
C ARG A 115 -0.10 11.08 13.89
N LEU A 116 -1.30 11.41 13.43
CA LEU A 116 -2.13 12.50 13.94
C LEU A 116 -2.82 12.15 15.28
N GLY A 117 -2.56 10.98 15.83
CA GLY A 117 -3.08 10.55 17.14
C GLY A 117 -4.48 9.93 17.11
N TYR A 118 -5.02 9.60 15.93
CA TYR A 118 -6.29 8.88 15.82
C TYR A 118 -6.11 7.39 16.10
N LYS A 119 -7.09 6.79 16.79
CA LYS A 119 -7.23 5.35 16.83
C LYS A 119 -7.89 4.88 15.54
N VAL A 120 -7.15 4.21 14.67
CA VAL A 120 -7.66 3.73 13.39
C VAL A 120 -8.20 2.30 13.52
N THR A 121 -9.40 2.07 13.02
CA THR A 121 -9.96 0.74 12.76
C THR A 121 -9.96 0.53 11.25
N PHE A 122 -8.99 -0.25 10.77
CA PHE A 122 -8.80 -0.51 9.35
C PHE A 122 -9.29 -1.91 9.00
N VAL A 123 -10.29 -2.03 8.14
CA VAL A 123 -10.87 -3.30 7.68
C VAL A 123 -10.61 -3.42 6.19
N ARG A 124 -10.07 -4.56 5.76
CA ARG A 124 -9.89 -4.92 4.34
C ARG A 124 -10.39 -6.34 4.15
N ASN A 125 -11.34 -6.54 3.24
CA ASN A 125 -11.87 -7.88 3.02
C ASN A 125 -11.01 -8.73 2.07
N VAL A 126 -11.36 -10.02 2.08
CA VAL A 126 -10.92 -10.99 1.07
C VAL A 126 -12.17 -11.53 0.38
N THR A 127 -12.29 -11.33 -0.93
CA THR A 127 -13.30 -11.99 -1.75
C THR A 127 -12.78 -13.39 -2.11
N ASP A 128 -13.17 -14.37 -1.30
CA ASP A 128 -12.75 -15.77 -1.41
C ASP A 128 -13.75 -16.67 -2.14
N ILE A 129 -14.86 -16.11 -2.62
CA ILE A 129 -15.86 -16.74 -3.48
C ILE A 129 -16.28 -15.77 -4.59
N ASP A 130 -16.17 -16.18 -5.85
CA ASP A 130 -16.52 -15.36 -7.03
C ASP A 130 -16.55 -16.29 -8.27
N ASP A 131 -17.29 -15.93 -9.31
CA ASP A 131 -17.33 -16.65 -10.58
C ASP A 131 -15.92 -16.95 -11.11
N LYS A 132 -15.03 -15.95 -11.07
CA LYS A 132 -13.65 -16.07 -11.58
C LYS A 132 -12.80 -17.06 -10.77
N ILE A 133 -13.10 -17.23 -9.47
CA ILE A 133 -12.43 -18.22 -8.63
C ILE A 133 -12.90 -19.61 -9.04
N LEU A 134 -14.23 -19.81 -9.17
CA LEU A 134 -14.83 -21.09 -9.55
C LEU A 134 -14.34 -21.53 -10.94
N ASP A 135 -14.44 -20.67 -11.94
CA ASP A 135 -14.04 -20.96 -13.32
C ASP A 135 -12.55 -21.31 -13.44
N LYS A 136 -11.68 -20.56 -12.75
CA LYS A 136 -10.24 -20.81 -12.77
C LYS A 136 -9.83 -22.03 -11.95
N ALA A 137 -10.54 -22.33 -10.87
CA ALA A 137 -10.31 -23.55 -10.10
C ALA A 137 -10.67 -24.77 -10.93
N ALA A 138 -11.85 -24.76 -11.57
CA ALA A 138 -12.30 -25.82 -12.46
C ALA A 138 -11.31 -26.05 -13.63
N ALA A 139 -10.87 -24.97 -14.28
CA ALA A 139 -9.89 -25.02 -15.38
C ALA A 139 -8.53 -25.57 -14.95
N ALA A 140 -8.15 -25.41 -13.68
CA ALA A 140 -6.89 -25.90 -13.11
C ALA A 140 -7.01 -27.27 -12.44
N GLY A 141 -8.21 -27.86 -12.38
CA GLY A 141 -8.47 -29.11 -11.65
C GLY A 141 -8.29 -28.98 -10.13
N GLN A 142 -8.49 -27.77 -9.59
CA GLN A 142 -8.37 -27.44 -8.16
C GLN A 142 -9.74 -27.30 -7.52
N GLN A 143 -9.80 -27.44 -6.20
CA GLN A 143 -10.96 -27.00 -5.44
C GLN A 143 -10.99 -25.48 -5.37
N TRP A 144 -12.17 -24.86 -5.39
CA TRP A 144 -12.31 -23.40 -5.37
C TRP A 144 -11.74 -22.77 -4.09
N TRP A 145 -11.98 -23.38 -2.94
CA TRP A 145 -11.45 -22.94 -1.64
C TRP A 145 -9.92 -23.14 -1.54
N GLU A 146 -9.36 -24.19 -2.16
CA GLU A 146 -7.92 -24.40 -2.26
C GLU A 146 -7.28 -23.26 -3.06
N ARG A 147 -7.87 -22.94 -4.22
CA ARG A 147 -7.40 -21.83 -5.06
C ARG A 147 -7.45 -20.50 -4.31
N ALA A 148 -8.58 -20.17 -3.68
CA ALA A 148 -8.76 -18.96 -2.92
C ALA A 148 -7.69 -18.85 -1.80
N TYR A 149 -7.47 -19.93 -1.06
CA TYR A 149 -6.50 -19.98 0.02
C TYR A 149 -5.06 -19.75 -0.46
N ILE A 150 -4.64 -20.37 -1.58
CA ILE A 150 -3.30 -20.21 -2.15
C ILE A 150 -3.05 -18.75 -2.48
N TYR A 151 -3.97 -18.12 -3.22
CA TYR A 151 -3.76 -16.74 -3.67
C TYR A 151 -3.98 -15.70 -2.55
N GLU A 152 -4.85 -15.96 -1.59
CA GLU A 152 -4.93 -15.12 -0.38
C GLU A 152 -3.57 -15.03 0.33
N ARG A 153 -2.87 -16.14 0.46
CA ARG A 153 -1.54 -16.17 1.07
C ARG A 153 -0.50 -15.42 0.23
N GLU A 154 -0.55 -15.57 -1.10
CA GLU A 154 0.34 -14.80 -1.99
C GLU A 154 0.11 -13.29 -1.86
N PHE A 155 -1.16 -12.84 -1.74
CA PHE A 155 -1.48 -11.44 -1.47
C PHE A 155 -0.94 -11.00 -0.12
N THR A 156 -1.16 -11.77 0.94
CA THR A 156 -0.66 -11.46 2.29
C THR A 156 0.86 -11.35 2.31
N GLU A 157 1.56 -12.27 1.64
CA GLU A 157 3.01 -12.25 1.52
C GLU A 157 3.50 -11.02 0.74
N ALA A 158 2.84 -10.67 -0.37
CA ALA A 158 3.17 -9.49 -1.15
C ALA A 158 2.99 -8.19 -0.34
N TYR A 159 1.91 -8.08 0.42
CA TYR A 159 1.68 -6.96 1.33
C TYR A 159 2.79 -6.87 2.39
N SER A 160 3.12 -7.97 3.05
CA SER A 160 4.15 -8.03 4.07
C SER A 160 5.52 -7.65 3.52
N LYS A 161 5.93 -8.21 2.38
CA LYS A 161 7.21 -7.89 1.72
C LYS A 161 7.34 -6.41 1.35
N LEU A 162 6.23 -5.75 1.05
CA LEU A 162 6.20 -4.33 0.70
C LEU A 162 5.87 -3.42 1.91
N GLY A 163 5.95 -3.94 3.14
CA GLY A 163 5.78 -3.17 4.35
C GLY A 163 4.38 -2.58 4.54
N VAL A 164 3.36 -3.15 3.89
CA VAL A 164 1.95 -2.81 4.13
C VAL A 164 1.53 -3.46 5.45
N GLU A 165 1.07 -2.66 6.39
CA GLU A 165 0.61 -3.15 7.69
C GLU A 165 -0.62 -4.04 7.56
N PRO A 166 -0.71 -5.12 8.36
CA PRO A 166 -1.91 -5.94 8.40
C PRO A 166 -3.10 -5.10 8.87
N PRO A 167 -4.31 -5.30 8.32
CA PRO A 167 -5.50 -4.58 8.77
C PRO A 167 -5.84 -4.93 10.23
N THR A 168 -6.69 -4.11 10.86
CA THR A 168 -7.25 -4.45 12.17
C THR A 168 -8.03 -5.75 12.10
N TYR A 169 -8.73 -5.97 10.98
CA TYR A 169 -9.40 -7.24 10.67
C TYR A 169 -9.51 -7.43 9.16
N GLU A 170 -9.38 -8.68 8.70
CA GLU A 170 -9.46 -9.07 7.30
C GLU A 170 -10.55 -10.13 7.11
N PRO A 171 -11.84 -9.71 6.97
CA PRO A 171 -12.96 -10.64 6.83
C PRO A 171 -13.00 -11.29 5.45
N ARG A 172 -13.34 -12.59 5.41
CA ARG A 172 -13.62 -13.31 4.17
C ARG A 172 -15.10 -13.27 3.85
N ALA A 173 -15.45 -13.18 2.57
CA ALA A 173 -16.84 -13.19 2.10
C ALA A 173 -17.60 -14.45 2.55
N THR A 174 -16.98 -15.63 2.44
CA THR A 174 -17.60 -16.91 2.87
C THR A 174 -17.96 -16.95 4.36
N GLY A 175 -17.28 -16.19 5.20
CA GLY A 175 -17.57 -16.06 6.64
C GLY A 175 -18.79 -15.17 6.96
N HIS A 176 -19.38 -14.50 5.96
CA HIS A 176 -20.39 -13.45 6.16
C HIS A 176 -21.70 -13.67 5.40
N MET A 177 -22.00 -14.92 5.02
CA MET A 177 -23.21 -15.27 4.27
C MET A 177 -24.49 -14.82 4.99
N ILE A 178 -24.56 -14.96 6.31
CA ILE A 178 -25.72 -14.52 7.10
C ILE A 178 -25.88 -13.00 7.04
N ASP A 179 -24.79 -12.24 7.18
CA ASP A 179 -24.82 -10.78 7.12
C ASP A 179 -25.31 -10.30 5.75
N MET A 180 -24.89 -10.97 4.66
CA MET A 180 -25.35 -10.67 3.29
C MET A 180 -26.82 -11.00 3.09
N ILE A 181 -27.28 -12.17 3.53
CA ILE A 181 -28.67 -12.60 3.44
C ILE A 181 -29.58 -11.62 4.18
N ASP A 182 -29.18 -11.17 5.37
CA ASP A 182 -29.97 -10.23 6.16
C ASP A 182 -30.00 -8.83 5.53
N LEU A 183 -28.90 -8.41 4.90
CA LEU A 183 -28.85 -7.15 4.14
C LEU A 183 -29.77 -7.22 2.91
N ILE A 184 -29.70 -8.32 2.13
CA ILE A 184 -30.58 -8.56 0.96
C ILE A 184 -32.04 -8.51 1.36
N LYS A 185 -32.44 -9.18 2.45
CA LYS A 185 -33.83 -9.13 2.96
C LYS A 185 -34.29 -7.69 3.20
N LYS A 186 -33.47 -6.87 3.84
CA LYS A 186 -33.82 -5.46 4.08
C LYS A 186 -34.00 -4.68 2.79
N ILE A 187 -33.15 -4.89 1.79
CA ILE A 187 -33.28 -4.24 0.48
C ILE A 187 -34.59 -4.67 -0.20
N ILE A 188 -34.96 -5.97 -0.11
CA ILE A 188 -36.23 -6.50 -0.63
C ILE A 188 -37.42 -5.89 0.13
N ASP A 189 -37.38 -5.90 1.46
CA ASP A 189 -38.44 -5.39 2.32
C ASP A 189 -38.71 -3.89 2.09
N ASN A 190 -37.67 -3.14 1.74
CA ASN A 190 -37.75 -1.71 1.39
C ASN A 190 -38.17 -1.47 -0.08
N GLY A 191 -38.36 -2.52 -0.88
CA GLY A 191 -38.86 -2.42 -2.25
C GLY A 191 -37.79 -2.09 -3.31
N HIS A 192 -36.51 -2.31 -3.01
CA HIS A 192 -35.39 -1.99 -3.90
C HIS A 192 -34.68 -3.22 -4.49
N ALA A 193 -35.25 -4.41 -4.27
CA ALA A 193 -34.77 -5.65 -4.89
C ALA A 193 -35.91 -6.62 -5.13
N TYR A 194 -35.74 -7.51 -6.08
CA TYR A 194 -36.71 -8.54 -6.42
C TYR A 194 -36.09 -9.92 -6.53
N VAL A 195 -36.89 -10.94 -6.14
CA VAL A 195 -36.52 -12.36 -6.24
C VAL A 195 -37.07 -12.91 -7.54
N VAL A 196 -36.23 -13.49 -8.38
CA VAL A 196 -36.67 -14.18 -9.58
C VAL A 196 -37.37 -15.48 -9.20
N ARG A 197 -38.51 -15.75 -9.82
CA ARG A 197 -39.31 -16.95 -9.59
C ARG A 197 -39.50 -17.75 -10.86
N ASP A 198 -39.54 -19.07 -10.72
CA ASP A 198 -39.91 -19.97 -11.80
C ASP A 198 -41.43 -19.92 -12.13
N THR A 199 -41.84 -20.70 -13.11
CA THR A 199 -43.26 -20.77 -13.55
C THR A 199 -44.21 -21.27 -12.46
N ASP A 200 -43.68 -22.01 -11.47
CA ASP A 200 -44.43 -22.55 -10.34
C ASP A 200 -44.43 -21.59 -9.13
N GLY A 201 -43.77 -20.43 -9.25
CA GLY A 201 -43.66 -19.41 -8.23
C GLY A 201 -42.58 -19.64 -7.19
N ASN A 202 -41.70 -20.66 -7.36
CA ASN A 202 -40.61 -20.91 -6.47
C ASN A 202 -39.41 -19.97 -6.74
N PRO A 203 -38.68 -19.55 -5.71
CA PRO A 203 -37.49 -18.71 -5.91
C PRO A 203 -36.38 -19.51 -6.62
N THR A 204 -35.81 -18.92 -7.67
CA THR A 204 -34.76 -19.55 -8.50
C THR A 204 -33.36 -19.48 -7.88
N GLY A 205 -33.17 -18.60 -6.90
CA GLY A 205 -31.85 -18.26 -6.37
C GLY A 205 -31.23 -17.00 -6.99
N ASN A 206 -31.89 -16.37 -7.97
CA ASN A 206 -31.49 -15.06 -8.46
C ASN A 206 -32.23 -13.95 -7.71
N VAL A 207 -31.47 -12.98 -7.19
CA VAL A 207 -32.00 -11.74 -6.61
C VAL A 207 -31.24 -10.57 -7.23
N TYR A 208 -31.98 -9.62 -7.75
CA TYR A 208 -31.40 -8.41 -8.35
C TYR A 208 -31.82 -7.16 -7.57
N PHE A 209 -30.89 -6.22 -7.51
CA PHE A 209 -31.20 -4.85 -7.10
C PHE A 209 -31.94 -4.17 -8.26
N ASP A 210 -33.07 -3.55 -7.96
CA ASP A 210 -33.88 -2.78 -8.92
C ASP A 210 -33.35 -1.35 -9.00
N VAL A 211 -32.48 -1.08 -9.98
CA VAL A 211 -31.86 0.24 -10.17
C VAL A 211 -32.90 1.32 -10.45
N ALA A 212 -34.00 0.99 -11.13
CA ALA A 212 -35.06 1.94 -11.41
C ALA A 212 -35.83 2.39 -10.15
N SER A 213 -35.84 1.54 -9.12
CA SER A 213 -36.48 1.87 -7.82
C SER A 213 -35.63 2.83 -6.97
N TRP A 214 -34.33 3.03 -7.29
CA TRP A 214 -33.41 3.83 -6.51
C TRP A 214 -33.02 5.14 -7.22
N PRO A 215 -33.70 6.27 -6.94
CA PRO A 215 -33.49 7.52 -7.69
C PRO A 215 -32.13 8.18 -7.48
N HIS A 216 -31.38 7.74 -6.45
CA HIS A 216 -30.03 8.23 -6.13
C HIS A 216 -28.92 7.40 -6.76
N TYR A 217 -29.24 6.43 -7.63
CA TYR A 217 -28.20 5.65 -8.32
C TYR A 217 -27.38 6.54 -9.26
N GLY A 218 -26.06 6.43 -9.19
CA GLY A 218 -25.12 7.29 -9.89
C GLY A 218 -24.68 8.52 -9.07
N GLU A 219 -25.05 8.64 -7.79
CA GLU A 219 -24.68 9.78 -6.94
C GLU A 219 -23.16 9.82 -6.64
N LEU A 220 -22.53 8.66 -6.43
CA LEU A 220 -21.08 8.58 -6.21
C LEU A 220 -20.27 8.94 -7.46
N THR A 221 -20.74 8.47 -8.62
CA THR A 221 -20.01 8.58 -9.89
C THR A 221 -20.46 9.75 -10.74
N HIS A 222 -21.53 10.48 -10.32
CA HIS A 222 -22.17 11.56 -11.06
C HIS A 222 -22.70 11.14 -12.45
N GLN A 223 -22.96 9.84 -12.63
CA GLN A 223 -23.57 9.33 -13.86
C GLN A 223 -25.04 9.71 -13.91
N LYS A 224 -25.47 10.24 -15.04
CA LYS A 224 -26.91 10.46 -15.29
C LYS A 224 -27.58 9.10 -15.50
N GLN A 225 -28.77 8.92 -14.94
CA GLN A 225 -29.63 7.75 -15.21
C GLN A 225 -30.23 7.80 -16.63
N THR A 226 -29.40 7.99 -17.66
CA THR A 226 -29.85 7.93 -19.04
C THR A 226 -29.75 6.50 -19.56
N ALA A 227 -30.68 6.13 -20.45
CA ALA A 227 -30.68 4.83 -21.08
C ALA A 227 -29.30 4.52 -21.71
N VAL A 228 -28.95 3.25 -21.79
CA VAL A 228 -27.67 2.72 -22.29
C VAL A 228 -27.20 3.31 -23.64
N SER A 229 -28.14 3.93 -24.42
CA SER A 229 -27.85 4.58 -25.69
C SER A 229 -27.15 5.96 -25.59
N ASP A 230 -27.15 6.61 -24.41
CA ASP A 230 -26.62 7.97 -24.25
C ASP A 230 -25.40 8.05 -23.30
N ALA A 231 -24.75 6.94 -23.06
CA ALA A 231 -23.60 6.82 -22.12
C ALA A 231 -22.30 7.48 -22.61
N ALA A 232 -22.36 8.29 -23.67
CA ALA A 232 -21.23 9.08 -24.17
C ALA A 232 -21.12 10.47 -23.52
N SER A 233 -21.62 10.67 -22.30
CA SER A 233 -21.43 11.96 -21.62
C SER A 233 -20.10 11.98 -20.87
N GLU A 234 -19.23 12.89 -21.32
CA GLU A 234 -17.94 13.22 -20.73
C GLU A 234 -18.05 13.45 -19.22
N VAL A 235 -17.64 12.47 -18.42
CA VAL A 235 -17.30 12.69 -17.03
C VAL A 235 -15.82 13.04 -16.99
N THR A 236 -15.51 14.31 -17.16
CA THR A 236 -14.18 14.84 -16.85
C THR A 236 -14.12 15.13 -15.35
N ASP A 237 -13.59 14.20 -14.58
CA ASP A 237 -13.19 14.49 -13.21
C ASP A 237 -11.70 14.89 -13.16
N ALA A 238 -11.23 15.32 -12.00
CA ALA A 238 -9.84 15.70 -11.79
C ALA A 238 -8.83 14.53 -12.00
N MET A 239 -9.31 13.33 -12.32
CA MET A 239 -8.53 12.12 -12.54
C MET A 239 -8.33 11.78 -14.04
N GLY A 240 -8.79 12.64 -14.94
CA GLY A 240 -8.66 12.47 -16.39
C GLY A 240 -9.87 11.83 -17.05
N PRO A 241 -9.84 11.62 -18.38
CA PRO A 241 -10.99 11.16 -19.14
C PRO A 241 -11.44 9.76 -18.70
N SER A 242 -12.73 9.62 -18.47
CA SER A 242 -13.36 8.36 -18.07
C SER A 242 -13.49 7.34 -19.20
N VAL A 243 -13.29 7.76 -20.42
CA VAL A 243 -13.39 6.93 -21.62
C VAL A 243 -12.03 6.40 -22.07
N ASP A 244 -12.00 5.22 -22.68
CA ASP A 244 -10.81 4.71 -23.33
C ASP A 244 -10.54 5.40 -24.68
N ASN A 245 -9.40 5.07 -25.33
CA ASN A 245 -9.03 5.64 -26.63
C ASN A 245 -10.03 5.28 -27.75
N ALA A 246 -10.95 4.35 -27.52
CA ALA A 246 -12.04 3.97 -28.42
C ALA A 246 -13.37 4.64 -28.06
N GLY A 247 -13.40 5.50 -27.03
CA GLY A 247 -14.61 6.18 -26.57
C GLY A 247 -15.51 5.33 -25.66
N ASN A 248 -15.09 4.13 -25.26
CA ASN A 248 -15.84 3.31 -24.33
C ASN A 248 -15.62 3.81 -22.90
N ASP A 249 -16.70 3.82 -22.10
CA ASP A 249 -16.58 4.11 -20.68
C ASP A 249 -15.74 3.02 -19.99
N LYS A 250 -14.50 3.35 -19.67
CA LYS A 250 -13.56 2.44 -18.95
C LYS A 250 -14.06 2.05 -17.57
N TYR A 251 -15.02 2.79 -17.03
CA TYR A 251 -15.51 2.65 -15.68
C TYR A 251 -16.89 2.02 -15.61
N ASN A 252 -17.52 1.79 -16.75
CA ASN A 252 -18.83 1.18 -16.87
C ASN A 252 -18.82 0.01 -17.88
N PRO A 253 -18.01 -1.02 -17.68
CA PRO A 253 -18.22 -2.23 -18.46
C PRO A 253 -19.50 -2.87 -17.95
N VAL A 254 -20.51 -2.97 -18.78
CA VAL A 254 -21.54 -3.99 -18.60
C VAL A 254 -20.79 -5.31 -18.56
N ASP A 255 -20.78 -5.98 -17.40
CA ASP A 255 -20.15 -7.30 -17.30
C ASP A 255 -20.98 -8.26 -18.17
N PRO A 256 -20.44 -8.76 -19.30
CA PRO A 256 -21.19 -9.70 -20.15
C PRO A 256 -21.63 -10.95 -19.37
N ALA A 257 -20.92 -11.29 -18.28
CA ALA A 257 -21.28 -12.40 -17.39
C ALA A 257 -22.50 -12.09 -16.50
N ASP A 258 -22.89 -10.83 -16.40
CA ASP A 258 -24.06 -10.40 -15.61
C ASP A 258 -25.31 -10.12 -16.49
N MET A 259 -25.24 -10.40 -17.78
CA MET A 259 -26.38 -10.34 -18.68
C MET A 259 -27.31 -11.53 -18.41
N SER A 260 -28.50 -11.27 -17.92
CA SER A 260 -29.54 -12.26 -17.66
C SER A 260 -30.88 -11.80 -18.21
N PRO A 261 -31.66 -12.69 -18.85
CA PRO A 261 -33.01 -12.37 -19.28
C PRO A 261 -33.99 -12.15 -18.10
N ASP A 262 -33.57 -12.52 -16.90
CA ASP A 262 -34.38 -12.38 -15.67
C ASP A 262 -34.37 -10.95 -15.12
N LYS A 263 -33.54 -10.06 -15.66
CA LYS A 263 -33.47 -8.67 -15.20
C LYS A 263 -34.61 -7.84 -15.76
N HIS A 264 -35.20 -6.98 -14.92
CA HIS A 264 -36.20 -6.00 -15.33
C HIS A 264 -35.57 -4.87 -16.15
N ASP A 265 -34.38 -4.43 -15.77
CA ASP A 265 -33.57 -3.42 -16.44
C ASP A 265 -32.14 -3.97 -16.64
N PRO A 266 -31.50 -3.73 -17.79
CA PRO A 266 -30.11 -4.17 -18.01
C PRO A 266 -29.10 -3.65 -16.95
N ARG A 267 -29.41 -2.54 -16.28
CA ARG A 267 -28.58 -1.94 -15.22
C ARG A 267 -28.74 -2.64 -13.87
N ASP A 268 -29.78 -3.48 -13.69
CA ASP A 268 -29.95 -4.22 -12.45
C ASP A 268 -28.75 -5.11 -12.21
N PHE A 269 -28.34 -5.26 -10.97
CA PHE A 269 -27.16 -6.04 -10.62
C PHE A 269 -27.47 -7.09 -9.55
N ALA A 270 -26.75 -8.19 -9.63
CA ALA A 270 -27.02 -9.34 -8.78
C ALA A 270 -26.65 -9.08 -7.32
N LEU A 271 -27.60 -9.33 -6.42
CA LEU A 271 -27.40 -9.42 -4.97
C LEU A 271 -27.11 -10.87 -4.56
N TRP A 272 -27.81 -11.83 -5.21
CA TRP A 272 -27.63 -13.26 -5.04
C TRP A 272 -27.76 -13.92 -6.41
N LYS A 273 -26.92 -14.91 -6.69
CA LYS A 273 -26.85 -15.61 -7.98
C LYS A 273 -27.24 -17.06 -7.82
N ALA A 274 -28.19 -17.54 -8.61
CA ALA A 274 -28.45 -18.98 -8.73
C ALA A 274 -27.18 -19.73 -9.16
N PRO A 275 -26.98 -20.98 -8.70
CA PRO A 275 -25.80 -21.74 -9.09
C PRO A 275 -25.88 -22.14 -10.56
N LYS A 276 -24.76 -22.12 -11.26
CA LYS A 276 -24.61 -22.76 -12.57
C LYS A 276 -24.52 -24.29 -12.39
N ASP A 277 -24.86 -25.06 -13.42
CA ASP A 277 -24.72 -26.51 -13.39
C ASP A 277 -23.27 -26.96 -13.06
N SER A 278 -22.30 -26.19 -13.55
CA SER A 278 -20.87 -26.40 -13.33
C SER A 278 -20.38 -26.03 -11.92
N ASP A 279 -21.16 -25.29 -11.13
CA ASP A 279 -20.71 -24.83 -9.81
C ASP A 279 -20.65 -26.02 -8.83
N PRO A 280 -19.60 -26.14 -8.01
CA PRO A 280 -19.50 -27.16 -6.98
C PRO A 280 -20.64 -27.07 -5.95
N LEU A 281 -21.05 -28.21 -5.40
CA LEU A 281 -22.12 -28.26 -4.41
C LEU A 281 -21.78 -27.51 -3.12
N ASP A 282 -20.51 -27.48 -2.75
CA ASP A 282 -19.98 -26.79 -1.57
C ASP A 282 -19.75 -25.27 -1.78
N ALA A 283 -19.99 -24.77 -3.01
CA ALA A 283 -20.04 -23.35 -3.34
C ALA A 283 -21.47 -22.79 -3.44
N ARG A 284 -22.44 -23.46 -2.81
CA ARG A 284 -23.88 -23.15 -2.86
C ARG A 284 -24.44 -23.02 -1.44
N TRP A 285 -25.15 -21.95 -1.18
CA TRP A 285 -25.80 -21.68 0.12
C TRP A 285 -27.32 -21.59 -0.02
N ASN A 286 -28.02 -22.25 0.90
CA ASN A 286 -29.48 -22.20 0.94
C ASN A 286 -29.95 -20.91 1.60
N THR A 287 -30.87 -20.21 0.97
CA THR A 287 -31.44 -18.94 1.45
C THR A 287 -32.95 -18.93 1.30
N PRO A 288 -33.69 -18.00 1.92
CA PRO A 288 -35.12 -17.82 1.70
C PRO A 288 -35.50 -17.47 0.25
N PHE A 289 -34.55 -17.03 -0.56
CA PHE A 289 -34.75 -16.68 -1.97
C PHE A 289 -34.16 -17.71 -2.94
N GLY A 290 -33.91 -18.91 -2.46
CA GLY A 290 -33.37 -20.03 -3.24
C GLY A 290 -31.90 -20.33 -2.93
N THR A 291 -31.41 -21.42 -3.51
CA THR A 291 -30.01 -21.84 -3.40
C THR A 291 -29.15 -21.00 -4.35
N GLY A 292 -27.97 -20.58 -3.90
CA GLY A 292 -27.07 -19.77 -4.73
C GLY A 292 -25.83 -19.29 -3.99
N ARG A 293 -25.22 -18.23 -4.47
CA ARG A 293 -24.06 -17.59 -3.90
C ARG A 293 -24.18 -16.06 -3.99
N PRO A 294 -23.41 -15.29 -3.21
CA PRO A 294 -23.52 -13.83 -3.21
C PRO A 294 -23.13 -13.22 -4.57
N GLY A 295 -23.76 -12.10 -4.90
CA GLY A 295 -23.25 -11.16 -5.87
C GLY A 295 -22.00 -10.47 -5.32
N TRP A 296 -21.12 -10.01 -6.18
CA TRP A 296 -19.83 -9.42 -5.77
C TRP A 296 -19.96 -8.16 -4.91
N HIS A 297 -20.98 -7.34 -5.14
CA HIS A 297 -21.12 -6.03 -4.47
C HIS A 297 -21.68 -6.13 -3.05
N ILE A 298 -22.53 -7.14 -2.78
CA ILE A 298 -23.17 -7.30 -1.46
C ILE A 298 -22.17 -7.69 -0.37
N GLU A 299 -21.06 -8.30 -0.75
CA GLU A 299 -20.01 -8.75 0.16
C GLU A 299 -19.45 -7.60 0.98
N CYS A 300 -18.93 -6.57 0.30
CA CYS A 300 -18.34 -5.40 0.95
C CYS A 300 -19.38 -4.56 1.69
N SER A 301 -20.61 -4.46 1.15
CA SER A 301 -21.71 -3.79 1.84
C SER A 301 -22.04 -4.43 3.18
N ALA A 302 -22.15 -5.75 3.23
CA ALA A 302 -22.43 -6.48 4.46
C ALA A 302 -21.25 -6.45 5.45
N MET A 303 -20.02 -6.69 4.97
CA MET A 303 -18.83 -6.71 5.82
C MET A 303 -18.48 -5.33 6.37
N SER A 304 -18.59 -4.25 5.57
CA SER A 304 -18.38 -2.90 6.06
C SER A 304 -19.40 -2.52 7.14
N HIS A 305 -20.67 -2.88 6.95
CA HIS A 305 -21.71 -2.68 7.95
C HIS A 305 -21.42 -3.49 9.24
N ARG A 306 -21.02 -4.74 9.11
CA ARG A 306 -20.72 -5.61 10.26
C ARG A 306 -19.67 -5.04 11.18
N TYR A 307 -18.56 -4.52 10.62
CA TYR A 307 -17.39 -4.10 11.40
C TYR A 307 -17.34 -2.61 11.71
N LEU A 308 -17.87 -1.76 10.82
CA LEU A 308 -17.81 -0.31 10.97
C LEU A 308 -19.17 0.34 11.20
N LYS A 309 -20.27 -0.45 11.19
CA LYS A 309 -21.66 -0.03 11.43
C LYS A 309 -22.27 0.75 10.27
N ASP A 310 -23.33 1.52 10.57
CA ASP A 310 -24.14 2.19 9.56
C ASP A 310 -23.33 3.21 8.78
N MET A 311 -22.66 4.11 9.48
CA MET A 311 -21.81 5.15 8.92
C MET A 311 -20.40 5.04 9.47
N PHE A 312 -19.40 5.18 8.59
CA PHE A 312 -17.98 5.19 8.94
C PHE A 312 -17.23 6.24 8.12
N ASP A 313 -15.98 6.55 8.52
CA ASP A 313 -15.30 7.75 8.02
C ASP A 313 -14.88 7.64 6.56
N ILE A 314 -14.23 6.55 6.16
CA ILE A 314 -13.62 6.43 4.83
C ILE A 314 -13.90 5.05 4.24
N HIS A 315 -14.40 5.04 2.99
CA HIS A 315 -14.44 3.87 2.13
C HIS A 315 -13.44 4.05 1.00
N GLY A 316 -12.58 3.05 0.79
CA GLY A 316 -11.50 3.13 -0.16
C GLY A 316 -11.32 1.91 -1.04
N GLY A 317 -10.61 2.10 -2.17
CA GLY A 317 -10.26 1.04 -3.10
C GLY A 317 -9.49 1.55 -4.31
N GLY A 318 -9.28 0.69 -5.30
CA GLY A 318 -8.78 1.10 -6.61
C GLY A 318 -9.80 1.93 -7.38
N LEU A 319 -9.34 2.77 -8.29
CA LEU A 319 -10.22 3.60 -9.13
C LEU A 319 -11.20 2.77 -9.98
N ASP A 320 -10.83 1.55 -10.32
CA ASP A 320 -11.67 0.59 -11.04
C ASP A 320 -12.85 0.05 -10.20
N LEU A 321 -12.83 0.25 -8.90
CA LEU A 321 -13.96 -0.09 -8.02
C LEU A 321 -14.98 1.05 -7.90
N ARG A 322 -14.64 2.28 -8.31
CA ARG A 322 -15.55 3.43 -8.23
C ARG A 322 -16.90 3.12 -8.87
N PHE A 323 -16.85 2.54 -10.07
CA PHE A 323 -18.01 1.99 -10.76
C PHE A 323 -17.67 0.62 -11.36
N PRO A 324 -18.57 -0.38 -11.31
CA PRO A 324 -19.89 -0.29 -10.65
C PRO A 324 -19.84 -0.60 -9.13
N HIS A 325 -18.71 -1.11 -8.60
CA HIS A 325 -18.66 -1.78 -7.28
C HIS A 325 -19.07 -0.83 -6.12
N HIS A 326 -18.39 0.30 -5.94
CA HIS A 326 -18.67 1.23 -4.84
C HIS A 326 -20.01 1.98 -5.01
N GLU A 327 -20.40 2.29 -6.26
CA GLU A 327 -21.73 2.83 -6.53
C GLU A 327 -22.82 1.84 -6.07
N ASN A 328 -22.66 0.56 -6.43
CA ASN A 328 -23.59 -0.49 -6.04
C ASN A 328 -23.60 -0.72 -4.52
N GLU A 329 -22.46 -0.65 -3.85
CA GLU A 329 -22.38 -0.74 -2.39
C GLU A 329 -23.11 0.41 -1.70
N MET A 330 -22.92 1.64 -2.19
CA MET A 330 -23.63 2.81 -1.64
C MET A 330 -25.12 2.67 -1.82
N ALA A 331 -25.59 2.25 -2.99
CA ALA A 331 -26.99 1.99 -3.26
C ALA A 331 -27.54 0.88 -2.34
N GLN A 332 -26.86 -0.25 -2.20
CA GLN A 332 -27.25 -1.37 -1.35
C GLN A 332 -27.43 -0.96 0.11
N LYS A 333 -26.43 -0.27 0.69
CA LYS A 333 -26.51 0.15 2.09
C LYS A 333 -27.65 1.12 2.33
N ARG A 334 -27.77 2.15 1.49
CA ARG A 334 -28.82 3.17 1.63
C ARG A 334 -30.20 2.62 1.37
N ALA A 335 -30.37 1.75 0.37
CA ALA A 335 -31.63 1.05 0.11
C ALA A 335 -32.05 0.13 1.26
N ALA A 336 -31.11 -0.42 2.01
CA ALA A 336 -31.38 -1.17 3.25
C ALA A 336 -31.73 -0.28 4.45
N GLY A 337 -31.74 1.04 4.29
CA GLY A 337 -32.05 2.01 5.35
C GLY A 337 -30.85 2.35 6.25
N TYR A 338 -29.64 2.09 5.80
CA TYR A 338 -28.40 2.46 6.47
C TYR A 338 -27.74 3.68 5.81
N ASP A 339 -26.81 4.31 6.50
CA ASP A 339 -25.88 5.24 5.87
C ASP A 339 -24.74 4.47 5.17
N SER A 340 -23.92 5.20 4.43
CA SER A 340 -22.70 4.68 3.81
C SER A 340 -21.46 5.36 4.41
N ALA A 341 -20.32 5.30 3.72
CA ALA A 341 -19.16 6.05 4.15
C ALA A 341 -19.37 7.57 4.04
N ALA A 342 -18.83 8.32 5.00
CA ALA A 342 -18.83 9.77 4.97
C ALA A 342 -17.92 10.33 3.86
N ARG A 343 -16.94 9.52 3.40
CA ARG A 343 -15.97 9.92 2.38
C ARG A 343 -15.53 8.71 1.55
N TRP A 344 -15.43 8.91 0.24
CA TRP A 344 -14.99 7.90 -0.71
C TRP A 344 -13.64 8.28 -1.30
N MET A 345 -12.67 7.38 -1.21
CA MET A 345 -11.31 7.62 -1.68
C MET A 345 -10.87 6.53 -2.66
N HIS A 346 -10.32 6.92 -3.81
CA HIS A 346 -9.89 5.98 -4.84
C HIS A 346 -8.43 6.18 -5.20
N SER A 347 -7.66 5.08 -5.19
CA SER A 347 -6.28 5.07 -5.66
C SER A 347 -6.24 4.87 -7.18
N ALA A 348 -5.58 5.77 -7.88
CA ALA A 348 -5.41 5.65 -9.34
C ALA A 348 -4.48 4.47 -9.70
N TRP A 349 -4.49 4.09 -10.97
CA TRP A 349 -3.82 2.91 -11.46
C TRP A 349 -2.31 3.05 -11.61
N VAL A 350 -1.66 1.90 -11.73
CA VAL A 350 -0.32 1.79 -12.31
C VAL A 350 -0.49 1.57 -13.81
N THR A 351 0.21 2.39 -14.59
CA THR A 351 0.28 2.28 -16.04
C THR A 351 1.67 1.80 -16.47
N ALA A 352 1.74 1.13 -17.61
CA ALA A 352 2.99 0.79 -18.26
C ALA A 352 2.86 1.15 -19.74
N LYS A 353 3.75 2.02 -20.23
CA LYS A 353 3.69 2.58 -21.60
C LYS A 353 2.36 3.30 -21.90
N GLY A 354 1.82 4.01 -20.90
CA GLY A 354 0.56 4.75 -21.00
C GLY A 354 -0.71 3.91 -20.93
N GLU A 355 -0.62 2.58 -20.77
CA GLU A 355 -1.77 1.68 -20.64
C GLU A 355 -1.94 1.17 -19.21
N LYS A 356 -3.19 0.95 -18.77
CA LYS A 356 -3.46 0.33 -17.47
C LYS A 356 -2.77 -1.03 -17.39
N MET A 357 -2.02 -1.25 -16.33
CA MET A 357 -1.41 -2.54 -16.07
C MET A 357 -2.48 -3.56 -15.68
N SER A 358 -2.66 -4.60 -16.50
CA SER A 358 -3.64 -5.66 -16.25
C SER A 358 -3.18 -7.01 -16.79
N LYS A 359 -3.74 -8.09 -16.20
CA LYS A 359 -3.45 -9.46 -16.66
C LYS A 359 -4.03 -9.78 -18.03
N SER A 360 -5.19 -9.20 -18.35
CA SER A 360 -5.86 -9.40 -19.64
C SER A 360 -5.06 -8.81 -20.81
N LEU A 361 -4.29 -7.76 -20.56
CA LEU A 361 -3.40 -7.13 -21.55
C LEU A 361 -2.00 -7.77 -21.58
N GLY A 362 -1.71 -8.73 -20.68
CA GLY A 362 -0.40 -9.39 -20.63
C GLY A 362 0.76 -8.48 -20.17
N ASN A 363 0.47 -7.24 -19.75
CA ASN A 363 1.46 -6.26 -19.27
C ASN A 363 1.54 -6.18 -17.74
N GLY A 364 0.87 -7.08 -17.02
CA GLY A 364 0.86 -7.12 -15.56
C GLY A 364 2.17 -7.66 -15.00
N LEU A 365 2.94 -6.82 -14.31
CA LEU A 365 4.13 -7.24 -13.60
C LEU A 365 3.75 -7.97 -12.31
N SER A 366 4.09 -9.23 -12.17
CA SER A 366 3.89 -9.98 -10.93
C SER A 366 4.80 -9.44 -9.83
N VAL A 367 4.29 -9.41 -8.60
CA VAL A 367 5.08 -8.94 -7.45
C VAL A 367 6.38 -9.73 -7.26
N PRO A 368 6.39 -11.08 -7.33
CA PRO A 368 7.63 -11.83 -7.26
C PRO A 368 8.65 -11.48 -8.34
N ALA A 369 8.21 -11.25 -9.58
CA ALA A 369 9.13 -10.88 -10.67
C ALA A 369 9.78 -9.51 -10.41
N VAL A 370 9.00 -8.52 -9.97
CA VAL A 370 9.52 -7.19 -9.66
C VAL A 370 10.48 -7.23 -8.45
N LEU A 371 10.18 -8.04 -7.43
CA LEU A 371 11.03 -8.20 -6.26
C LEU A 371 12.31 -9.02 -6.53
N ALA A 372 12.38 -9.77 -7.64
CA ALA A 372 13.61 -10.40 -8.09
C ALA A 372 14.62 -9.40 -8.68
N GLU A 373 14.13 -8.28 -9.23
CA GLU A 373 14.96 -7.26 -9.90
C GLU A 373 15.19 -6.03 -9.01
N HIS A 374 14.27 -5.74 -8.10
CA HIS A 374 14.28 -4.53 -7.27
C HIS A 374 14.04 -4.85 -5.79
N SER A 375 14.73 -4.17 -4.90
CA SER A 375 14.46 -4.31 -3.47
C SER A 375 13.03 -3.87 -3.13
N ALA A 376 12.41 -4.52 -2.15
CA ALA A 376 11.06 -4.22 -1.69
C ALA A 376 10.88 -2.75 -1.27
N TRP A 377 11.92 -2.15 -0.67
CA TRP A 377 11.93 -0.74 -0.31
C TRP A 377 11.81 0.18 -1.54
N VAL A 378 12.55 -0.12 -2.63
CA VAL A 378 12.49 0.64 -3.90
C VAL A 378 11.10 0.53 -4.52
N VAL A 379 10.53 -0.68 -4.54
CA VAL A 379 9.17 -0.92 -5.03
C VAL A 379 8.13 -0.15 -4.20
N ARG A 380 8.24 -0.21 -2.88
CA ARG A 380 7.37 0.54 -1.97
C ARG A 380 7.46 2.04 -2.22
N TYR A 381 8.69 2.57 -2.34
CA TYR A 381 8.90 3.98 -2.64
C TYR A 381 8.29 4.36 -4.00
N ALA A 382 8.51 3.59 -5.05
CA ALA A 382 7.93 3.84 -6.38
C ALA A 382 6.40 3.89 -6.33
N LEU A 383 5.76 2.95 -5.63
CA LEU A 383 4.30 2.92 -5.44
C LEU A 383 3.76 4.15 -4.70
N GLY A 384 4.55 4.77 -3.82
CA GLY A 384 4.21 5.97 -3.07
C GLY A 384 4.72 7.28 -3.69
N SER A 385 5.47 7.26 -4.80
CA SER A 385 6.15 8.44 -5.33
C SER A 385 5.23 9.52 -5.90
N VAL A 386 4.01 9.17 -6.27
CA VAL A 386 3.00 10.11 -6.76
C VAL A 386 1.79 10.12 -5.83
N GLN A 387 1.02 11.21 -5.87
CA GLN A 387 -0.22 11.31 -5.11
C GLN A 387 -1.14 10.11 -5.42
N TYR A 388 -1.86 9.59 -4.43
CA TYR A 388 -2.66 8.37 -4.59
C TYR A 388 -3.71 8.47 -5.72
N ARG A 389 -4.24 9.67 -6.00
CA ARG A 389 -5.20 9.93 -7.08
C ARG A 389 -4.55 10.07 -8.46
N SER A 390 -3.24 10.19 -8.57
CA SER A 390 -2.52 10.34 -9.83
C SER A 390 -2.13 8.97 -10.38
N MET A 391 -2.24 8.80 -11.70
CA MET A 391 -1.72 7.62 -12.39
C MET A 391 -0.22 7.50 -12.13
N LEU A 392 0.25 6.29 -11.88
CA LEU A 392 1.65 5.97 -11.69
C LEU A 392 2.18 5.27 -12.94
N GLU A 393 2.97 5.96 -13.75
CA GLU A 393 3.69 5.30 -14.83
C GLU A 393 4.85 4.51 -14.26
N TRP A 394 4.85 3.19 -14.47
CA TRP A 394 5.91 2.32 -14.04
C TRP A 394 7.08 2.40 -15.03
N SER A 395 8.14 3.12 -14.64
CA SER A 395 9.36 3.30 -15.45
C SER A 395 10.58 3.48 -14.53
N ASP A 396 11.76 3.24 -15.07
CA ASP A 396 13.04 3.47 -14.37
C ASP A 396 13.22 4.93 -13.95
N GLN A 397 12.55 5.86 -14.62
CA GLN A 397 12.60 7.29 -14.34
C GLN A 397 11.75 7.70 -13.12
N THR A 398 10.75 6.91 -12.74
CA THR A 398 9.86 7.19 -11.59
C THR A 398 10.64 7.27 -10.26
N LEU A 399 11.88 6.81 -10.24
CA LEU A 399 12.76 6.81 -9.08
C LEU A 399 13.58 8.09 -8.91
N ALA A 400 13.58 9.02 -9.88
CA ALA A 400 14.56 10.13 -9.94
C ALA A 400 14.02 11.51 -9.49
N GLU A 401 12.72 11.73 -9.40
CA GLU A 401 12.16 13.08 -9.27
C GLU A 401 11.37 13.33 -7.97
N ALA A 402 11.97 14.04 -7.00
CA ALA A 402 11.24 14.71 -5.93
C ALA A 402 11.97 15.96 -5.43
N GLN A 403 11.39 17.13 -5.61
CA GLN A 403 11.88 18.38 -5.01
C GLN A 403 10.81 19.16 -4.24
N SER A 404 11.13 19.39 -2.96
CA SER A 404 10.80 20.53 -2.07
C SER A 404 9.35 20.94 -1.79
N ALA A 405 8.75 20.41 -0.67
CA ALA A 405 7.63 21.02 0.06
C ALA A 405 7.64 20.61 1.56
N ASP A 406 6.86 21.32 2.40
CA ASP A 406 6.69 20.98 3.82
C ASP A 406 5.89 19.66 3.96
N PHE A 407 6.46 18.68 4.65
CA PHE A 407 5.89 17.34 4.79
C PHE A 407 4.47 17.35 5.42
N VAL A 408 4.29 18.08 6.51
CA VAL A 408 2.98 18.12 7.20
C VAL A 408 1.94 18.82 6.35
N ALA A 409 2.32 19.92 5.68
CA ALA A 409 1.42 20.62 4.79
C ALA A 409 1.01 19.75 3.61
N ALA A 410 1.94 19.01 3.01
CA ALA A 410 1.68 18.09 1.91
C ALA A 410 0.78 16.92 2.35
N MET A 411 1.06 16.29 3.49
CA MET A 411 0.23 15.18 3.99
C MET A 411 -1.19 15.63 4.39
N ASN A 412 -1.36 16.88 4.82
CA ASN A 412 -2.67 17.44 5.13
C ASN A 412 -3.42 17.97 3.89
N ASP A 413 -2.73 18.15 2.78
CA ASP A 413 -3.32 18.49 1.49
C ASP A 413 -3.58 17.19 0.70
N ASP A 414 -4.65 16.52 1.07
CA ASP A 414 -5.14 15.31 0.42
C ASP A 414 -4.08 14.19 0.31
N ILE A 415 -3.29 14.00 1.38
CA ILE A 415 -2.23 12.98 1.43
C ILE A 415 -1.28 13.09 0.22
N ASN A 416 -0.79 14.28 -0.05
CA ASN A 416 0.13 14.55 -1.15
C ASN A 416 1.52 13.93 -0.88
N VAL A 417 1.66 12.64 -1.13
CA VAL A 417 2.89 11.87 -0.86
C VAL A 417 4.08 12.38 -1.69
N SER A 418 3.83 12.87 -2.90
CA SER A 418 4.88 13.46 -3.75
C SER A 418 5.51 14.68 -3.08
N GLY A 419 4.68 15.62 -2.61
CA GLY A 419 5.14 16.78 -1.84
C GLY A 419 5.81 16.38 -0.51
N ALA A 420 5.25 15.40 0.19
CA ALA A 420 5.81 14.87 1.42
C ALA A 420 7.20 14.25 1.22
N SER A 421 7.39 13.46 0.16
CA SER A 421 8.70 12.89 -0.19
C SER A 421 9.76 13.96 -0.44
N ALA A 422 9.38 15.04 -1.08
CA ALA A 422 10.27 16.19 -1.29
C ALA A 422 10.73 16.86 0.01
N ALA A 423 9.83 16.99 0.99
CA ALA A 423 10.19 17.49 2.32
C ALA A 423 11.21 16.58 3.02
N ILE A 424 11.06 15.24 2.89
CA ILE A 424 12.03 14.27 3.42
C ILE A 424 13.41 14.49 2.81
N PHE A 425 13.53 14.59 1.48
CA PHE A 425 14.83 14.83 0.83
C PHE A 425 15.45 16.18 1.21
N THR A 426 14.62 17.20 1.45
CA THR A 426 15.08 18.49 1.95
C THR A 426 15.62 18.38 3.37
N ALA A 427 14.92 17.67 4.26
CA ALA A 427 15.36 17.42 5.62
C ALA A 427 16.66 16.59 5.67
N ILE A 428 16.80 15.57 4.82
CA ILE A 428 18.01 14.75 4.69
C ILE A 428 19.20 15.63 4.24
N ARG A 429 19.02 16.47 3.21
CA ARG A 429 20.07 17.39 2.73
C ARG A 429 20.49 18.37 3.83
N SER A 430 19.53 18.94 4.55
CA SER A 430 19.80 19.87 5.66
C SER A 430 20.54 19.17 6.79
N GLY A 431 20.13 17.94 7.16
CA GLY A 431 20.83 17.11 8.15
C GLY A 431 22.26 16.77 7.73
N ASN A 432 22.49 16.38 6.49
CA ASN A 432 23.84 16.12 5.97
C ASN A 432 24.73 17.38 5.96
N THR A 433 24.17 18.52 5.60
CA THR A 433 24.86 19.82 5.66
C THR A 433 25.23 20.19 7.10
N LEU A 434 24.33 19.93 8.05
CA LEU A 434 24.60 20.13 9.47
C LEU A 434 25.73 19.21 9.94
N LEU A 435 25.68 17.94 9.63
CA LEU A 435 26.71 16.96 9.99
C LEU A 435 28.08 17.33 9.40
N SER A 436 28.13 17.77 8.14
CA SER A 436 29.38 18.21 7.50
C SER A 436 29.97 19.43 8.21
N LYS A 437 29.14 20.41 8.59
CA LYS A 437 29.59 21.61 9.33
C LYS A 437 30.01 21.29 10.78
N LEU A 438 29.52 20.19 11.35
CA LEU A 438 29.80 19.76 12.71
C LEU A 438 30.92 18.73 12.80
N ALA A 439 31.40 18.19 11.65
CA ALA A 439 32.49 17.20 11.62
C ALA A 439 33.75 17.70 12.38
N ASP A 440 34.04 19.00 12.29
CA ASP A 440 35.17 19.63 13.00
C ASP A 440 34.83 19.95 14.49
N ARG A 441 33.61 19.70 14.95
CA ARG A 441 33.11 19.97 16.31
C ARG A 441 32.32 18.78 16.89
N ALA A 442 32.64 17.59 16.48
CA ALA A 442 31.87 16.37 16.74
C ALA A 442 31.67 16.06 18.24
N ASP A 443 32.48 16.63 19.13
CA ASP A 443 32.38 16.40 20.58
C ASP A 443 31.45 17.39 21.33
N SER A 444 30.82 18.34 20.65
CA SER A 444 29.89 19.23 21.33
C SER A 444 28.53 18.56 21.52
N ASP A 445 27.98 18.61 22.74
CA ASP A 445 26.65 18.06 23.05
C ASP A 445 25.53 18.72 22.24
N VAL A 446 25.72 19.98 21.86
CA VAL A 446 24.79 20.73 20.98
C VAL A 446 24.76 20.13 19.58
N ALA A 447 25.91 19.72 19.04
CA ALA A 447 25.99 19.10 17.73
C ALA A 447 25.32 17.73 17.71
N LYS A 448 25.55 16.93 18.76
CA LYS A 448 24.90 15.61 18.94
C LYS A 448 23.39 15.74 19.11
N ALA A 449 22.92 16.74 19.87
CA ALA A 449 21.48 17.00 20.04
C ALA A 449 20.79 17.38 18.73
N ALA A 450 21.39 18.31 17.94
CA ALA A 450 20.83 18.73 16.65
C ALA A 450 20.83 17.58 15.61
N GLY A 451 21.86 16.73 15.60
CA GLY A 451 21.92 15.56 14.75
C GLY A 451 20.85 14.52 15.10
N ARG A 452 20.60 14.28 16.40
CA ARG A 452 19.52 13.41 16.88
C ARG A 452 18.16 13.94 16.48
N GLU A 453 17.90 15.21 16.66
CA GLU A 453 16.63 15.85 16.28
C GLU A 453 16.38 15.72 14.77
N ALA A 454 17.36 15.97 13.92
CA ALA A 454 17.25 15.82 12.48
C ALA A 454 16.93 14.34 12.09
N LEU A 455 17.60 13.37 12.74
CA LEU A 455 17.32 11.95 12.50
C LEU A 455 15.92 11.56 12.93
N VAL A 456 15.47 11.96 14.12
CA VAL A 456 14.13 11.67 14.64
C VAL A 456 13.07 12.21 13.68
N ASN A 457 13.23 13.42 13.19
CA ASN A 457 12.29 14.05 12.25
C ASN A 457 12.25 13.30 10.91
N VAL A 458 13.39 12.97 10.32
CA VAL A 458 13.46 12.21 9.06
C VAL A 458 12.84 10.83 9.24
N ARG A 459 13.17 10.11 10.31
CA ARG A 459 12.58 8.80 10.59
C ARG A 459 11.06 8.86 10.77
N ALA A 460 10.55 9.85 11.50
CA ALA A 460 9.12 10.03 11.70
C ALA A 460 8.37 10.29 10.37
N MET A 461 8.97 11.03 9.45
CA MET A 461 8.42 11.24 8.11
C MET A 461 8.46 9.96 7.27
N LEU A 462 9.59 9.24 7.28
CA LEU A 462 9.74 7.96 6.58
C LEU A 462 8.80 6.88 7.13
N ASP A 463 8.65 6.80 8.45
CA ASP A 463 7.73 5.86 9.11
C ASP A 463 6.28 6.08 8.67
N THR A 464 5.84 7.35 8.56
CA THR A 464 4.52 7.69 8.02
C THR A 464 4.29 7.13 6.62
N LEU A 465 5.33 7.07 5.79
CA LEU A 465 5.25 6.48 4.44
C LEU A 465 5.50 4.97 4.44
N GLY A 466 5.79 4.36 5.60
CA GLY A 466 6.20 2.97 5.72
C GLY A 466 7.60 2.71 5.12
N LEU A 467 8.49 3.68 5.18
CA LEU A 467 9.82 3.68 4.56
C LEU A 467 10.94 3.91 5.59
N ASP A 468 10.66 3.87 6.91
CA ASP A 468 11.74 4.00 7.90
C ASP A 468 12.68 2.79 7.84
N PRO A 469 13.94 2.95 7.39
CA PRO A 469 14.86 1.83 7.19
C PRO A 469 15.31 1.17 8.49
N LEU A 470 14.97 1.75 9.64
CA LEU A 470 15.27 1.20 10.97
C LEU A 470 14.03 0.61 11.66
N ALA A 471 12.91 0.46 10.95
CA ALA A 471 11.70 -0.21 11.42
C ALA A 471 11.48 -1.54 10.66
N GLU A 472 10.73 -2.45 11.29
CA GLU A 472 10.30 -3.66 10.59
C GLU A 472 9.33 -3.32 9.41
N PRO A 473 9.37 -4.05 8.28
CA PRO A 473 10.18 -5.26 8.04
C PRO A 473 11.61 -4.98 7.54
N TRP A 474 11.98 -3.72 7.30
CA TRP A 474 13.24 -3.36 6.64
C TRP A 474 14.50 -3.68 7.47
N VAL A 475 14.37 -3.70 8.81
CA VAL A 475 15.49 -4.07 9.70
C VAL A 475 15.81 -5.55 9.61
N SER A 476 14.80 -6.43 9.48
CA SER A 476 15.00 -7.87 9.36
C SER A 476 15.60 -8.24 8.02
N ASP A 477 15.18 -7.59 6.92
CA ASP A 477 15.79 -7.77 5.61
C ASP A 477 17.24 -7.24 5.58
N GLY A 478 17.50 -6.13 6.28
CA GLY A 478 18.85 -5.58 6.46
C GLY A 478 19.72 -6.41 7.41
N ALA A 479 19.14 -7.09 8.42
CA ALA A 479 19.86 -7.96 9.33
C ALA A 479 20.10 -9.37 8.74
N ALA A 480 19.22 -9.88 7.88
CA ALA A 480 19.48 -11.08 7.10
C ALA A 480 20.43 -10.83 5.91
N GLY A 481 20.36 -9.64 5.28
CA GLY A 481 21.35 -9.16 4.32
C GLY A 481 22.56 -8.50 4.96
N GLY A 482 22.45 -7.91 6.14
CA GLY A 482 23.52 -7.18 6.84
C GLY A 482 24.35 -8.03 7.80
N ALA A 483 23.86 -9.17 8.31
CA ALA A 483 24.69 -10.12 9.05
C ALA A 483 25.36 -11.17 8.11
N ALA A 484 24.76 -11.48 6.97
CA ALA A 484 25.41 -12.21 5.89
C ALA A 484 26.16 -11.28 4.91
N GLY A 485 25.69 -10.04 4.70
CA GLY A 485 26.28 -9.07 3.78
C GLY A 485 27.35 -8.17 4.41
N ALA A 486 27.24 -7.76 5.69
CA ALA A 486 28.32 -6.96 6.31
C ALA A 486 29.55 -7.80 6.65
N GLY A 487 29.40 -9.11 6.84
CA GLY A 487 30.51 -10.04 6.93
C GLY A 487 31.07 -10.45 5.56
N ALA A 488 30.17 -10.60 4.56
CA ALA A 488 30.58 -10.94 3.20
C ALA A 488 31.07 -9.70 2.45
N ASP A 489 30.35 -8.56 2.52
CA ASP A 489 30.80 -7.30 1.89
C ASP A 489 32.12 -6.78 2.49
N SER A 490 32.33 -6.93 3.80
CA SER A 490 33.64 -6.56 4.38
C SER A 490 34.73 -7.54 3.95
N ALA A 491 34.46 -8.84 3.97
CA ALA A 491 35.42 -9.85 3.55
C ALA A 491 35.69 -9.81 2.04
N GLU A 492 34.63 -9.55 1.23
CA GLU A 492 34.75 -9.35 -0.21
C GLU A 492 35.41 -8.02 -0.53
N HIS A 493 35.08 -6.94 0.18
CA HIS A 493 35.72 -5.64 0.04
C HIS A 493 37.18 -5.68 0.50
N ASP A 494 37.49 -6.33 1.64
CA ASP A 494 38.87 -6.53 2.13
C ASP A 494 39.68 -7.39 1.16
N ALA A 495 39.08 -8.42 0.56
CA ALA A 495 39.70 -9.23 -0.46
C ALA A 495 39.95 -8.45 -1.76
N LEU A 496 38.96 -7.65 -2.18
CA LEU A 496 39.09 -6.76 -3.34
C LEU A 496 40.10 -5.66 -3.09
N ASP A 497 40.08 -5.03 -1.91
CA ASP A 497 41.07 -4.00 -1.54
C ASP A 497 42.47 -4.55 -1.53
N LYS A 498 42.68 -5.75 -1.03
CA LYS A 498 43.98 -6.44 -1.06
C LYS A 498 44.45 -6.70 -2.48
N LEU A 499 43.56 -7.25 -3.35
CA LEU A 499 43.91 -7.51 -4.75
C LEU A 499 44.21 -6.23 -5.53
N VAL A 500 43.41 -5.18 -5.35
CA VAL A 500 43.62 -3.89 -6.01
C VAL A 500 44.89 -3.22 -5.47
N SER A 501 45.14 -3.27 -4.16
CA SER A 501 46.37 -2.73 -3.55
C SER A 501 47.63 -3.43 -4.05
N GLU A 502 47.58 -4.75 -4.25
CA GLU A 502 48.72 -5.50 -4.87
C GLU A 502 48.96 -5.04 -6.32
N GLN A 503 47.90 -4.83 -7.11
CA GLN A 503 48.03 -4.32 -8.49
C GLN A 503 48.50 -2.86 -8.54
N LEU A 504 48.08 -2.01 -7.60
CA LEU A 504 48.56 -0.63 -7.48
C LEU A 504 50.04 -0.59 -7.07
N ALA A 505 50.52 -1.49 -6.18
CA ALA A 505 51.90 -1.63 -5.81
C ALA A 505 52.76 -2.10 -7.00
N GLU A 506 52.30 -3.09 -7.77
CA GLU A 506 52.97 -3.56 -8.99
C GLU A 506 53.05 -2.45 -10.05
N ARG A 507 51.97 -1.65 -10.22
CA ARG A 507 51.97 -0.48 -11.10
C ARG A 507 52.99 0.57 -10.64
N ALA A 508 53.11 0.82 -9.34
CA ALA A 508 54.08 1.76 -8.80
C ALA A 508 55.53 1.31 -9.05
N GLU A 509 55.82 0.03 -8.86
CA GLU A 509 57.15 -0.53 -9.16
C GLU A 509 57.45 -0.49 -10.66
N ALA A 510 56.49 -0.80 -11.54
CA ALA A 510 56.64 -0.67 -12.99
C ALA A 510 56.94 0.80 -13.39
N ARG A 511 56.28 1.78 -12.82
CA ARG A 511 56.57 3.21 -13.04
C ARG A 511 57.96 3.60 -12.55
N LYS A 512 58.40 3.08 -11.41
CA LYS A 512 59.72 3.31 -10.85
C LYS A 512 60.82 2.68 -11.73
N ALA A 513 60.55 1.50 -12.31
CA ALA A 513 61.39 0.84 -13.28
C ALA A 513 61.40 1.48 -14.68
N LYS A 514 60.54 2.51 -14.91
CA LYS A 514 60.26 3.16 -16.20
C LYS A 514 59.63 2.22 -17.24
N ASP A 515 58.99 1.13 -16.79
CA ASP A 515 58.18 0.26 -17.63
C ASP A 515 56.73 0.82 -17.71
N PHE A 516 56.57 1.85 -18.52
CA PHE A 516 55.32 2.53 -18.68
C PHE A 516 54.24 1.66 -19.37
N ALA A 517 54.65 0.74 -20.25
CA ALA A 517 53.76 -0.16 -20.94
C ALA A 517 53.04 -1.10 -19.95
N ARG A 518 53.78 -1.64 -18.97
CA ARG A 518 53.20 -2.47 -17.90
C ARG A 518 52.31 -1.66 -16.95
N ALA A 519 52.74 -0.46 -16.59
CA ALA A 519 51.96 0.43 -15.72
C ALA A 519 50.61 0.82 -16.34
N ASP A 520 50.58 1.09 -17.65
CA ASP A 520 49.37 1.42 -18.40
C ASP A 520 48.48 0.18 -18.57
N ALA A 521 49.02 -0.99 -18.84
CA ALA A 521 48.26 -2.24 -18.94
C ALA A 521 47.54 -2.57 -17.62
N ILE A 522 48.18 -2.34 -16.46
CA ILE A 522 47.53 -2.52 -15.14
C ILE A 522 46.38 -1.51 -14.95
N ARG A 523 46.60 -0.24 -15.29
CA ARG A 523 45.57 0.79 -15.19
C ARG A 523 44.36 0.44 -16.06
N ASP A 524 44.61 0.03 -17.30
CA ASP A 524 43.56 -0.26 -18.26
C ASP A 524 42.77 -1.53 -17.86
N ALA A 525 43.45 -2.54 -17.30
CA ALA A 525 42.80 -3.74 -16.76
C ALA A 525 41.90 -3.42 -15.56
N LEU A 526 42.37 -2.61 -14.61
CA LEU A 526 41.57 -2.16 -13.48
C LEU A 526 40.40 -1.28 -13.94
N GLY A 527 40.64 -0.40 -14.92
CA GLY A 527 39.58 0.42 -15.54
C GLY A 527 38.48 -0.41 -16.24
N ALA A 528 38.87 -1.49 -16.93
CA ALA A 528 37.95 -2.44 -17.55
C ALA A 528 37.16 -3.25 -16.51
N ALA A 529 37.72 -3.49 -15.33
CA ALA A 529 37.04 -4.12 -14.19
C ALA A 529 36.12 -3.16 -13.39
N GLY A 530 35.92 -1.91 -13.86
CA GLY A 530 35.08 -0.93 -13.18
C GLY A 530 35.76 -0.20 -12.01
N ILE A 531 37.09 -0.26 -11.91
CA ILE A 531 37.88 0.38 -10.85
C ILE A 531 38.47 1.69 -11.39
N ALA A 532 38.20 2.80 -10.72
CA ALA A 532 38.82 4.08 -10.98
C ALA A 532 40.07 4.25 -10.08
N ILE A 533 41.16 4.77 -10.66
CA ILE A 533 42.40 5.02 -9.94
C ILE A 533 42.69 6.52 -9.94
N GLU A 534 42.97 7.07 -8.78
CA GLU A 534 43.44 8.44 -8.60
C GLU A 534 44.86 8.45 -8.06
N ASP A 535 45.80 9.08 -8.82
CA ASP A 535 47.19 9.23 -8.42
C ASP A 535 47.37 10.50 -7.57
N GLY A 536 47.83 10.37 -6.35
CA GLY A 536 48.10 11.45 -5.42
C GLY A 536 49.55 11.50 -4.92
N PRO A 537 49.93 12.58 -4.19
CA PRO A 537 51.30 12.73 -3.65
C PRO A 537 51.68 11.65 -2.63
N GLN A 538 50.71 10.99 -2.03
CA GLN A 538 50.91 9.94 -1.01
C GLN A 538 50.74 8.52 -1.58
N GLY A 539 50.51 8.38 -2.89
CA GLY A 539 50.29 7.11 -3.58
C GLY A 539 48.98 7.11 -4.42
N SER A 540 48.69 5.98 -5.03
CA SER A 540 47.44 5.81 -5.80
C SER A 540 46.30 5.31 -4.88
N THR A 541 45.14 5.89 -4.99
CA THR A 541 43.88 5.45 -4.36
C THR A 541 42.91 4.91 -5.42
N TRP A 542 41.96 4.12 -5.00
CA TRP A 542 40.96 3.53 -5.91
C TRP A 542 39.52 3.67 -5.42
N SER A 543 38.58 3.61 -6.35
CA SER A 543 37.15 3.54 -6.09
C SER A 543 36.44 2.72 -7.17
N LEU A 544 35.30 2.15 -6.88
CA LEU A 544 34.43 1.56 -7.88
C LEU A 544 33.73 2.69 -8.68
N LYS A 545 33.65 2.51 -10.01
CA LYS A 545 32.98 3.46 -10.93
C LYS A 545 31.49 3.45 -10.76
#